data_6173d51c0a71aea2c42bc85e8be9dbc9
#
_entry.id   6173d51c0a71aea2c42bc85e8be9dbc9
#
_cell.length_a   1.000
_cell.length_b   1.000
_cell.length_c   1.000
_cell.angle_alpha   90.00
_cell.angle_beta   90.00
_cell.angle_gamma   90.00
#
_symmetry.space_group_name_H-M   'P 1'
#
loop_
_entity.id
_entity.type
_entity.pdbx_description
1 polymer ?
#
loop_
_entity_poly.entity_id
_entity_poly.type
_entity_poly.pdbx_seq_one_letter_code
_entity_poly.pdbx_strand_id
1 'polypeptide(L)'
;LLQSITRVEAGRKTVTGESIPWAWTLNDAGKGLFFDSREAAMRHLEAAVTAPGHSVDVGCMQVNTKWHMEGFHNLSDMLDPMQNADYAAGFLLDLHEAHRSWDDAVKHYHSSEPEKNVADHGRVLAELERFLAGDDAVAPAIAALPATEPADPAAGNSLPMQDDTELALIERPVSVPHPQPAAN
;
A
#
# COMPACT_ATOMS: atom_id res chain seq x y z
N LEU A 1 4.31 4.26 12.89
CA LEU A 1 4.28 5.03 11.65
C LEU A 1 3.90 4.15 10.45
N LEU A 2 4.67 3.08 10.14
CA LEU A 2 4.37 2.21 9.00
C LEU A 2 2.94 1.63 9.06
N GLN A 3 2.50 1.21 10.25
CA GLN A 3 1.14 0.71 10.47
C GLN A 3 0.07 1.79 10.23
N SER A 4 0.35 3.04 10.58
CA SER A 4 -0.56 4.17 10.31
C SER A 4 -0.68 4.43 8.81
N ILE A 5 0.45 4.38 8.07
CA ILE A 5 0.46 4.46 6.61
C ILE A 5 -0.40 3.33 6.03
N THR A 6 -0.17 2.08 6.42
CA THR A 6 -0.93 0.92 5.92
C THR A 6 -2.45 1.07 6.09
N ARG A 7 -2.91 1.64 7.22
CA ARG A 7 -4.34 1.87 7.46
C ARG A 7 -4.93 2.96 6.58
N VAL A 8 -4.15 3.97 6.29
CA VAL A 8 -4.56 5.05 5.37
C VAL A 8 -4.59 4.54 3.93
N GLU A 9 -3.57 3.76 3.53
CA GLU A 9 -3.39 3.29 2.15
C GLU A 9 -4.32 2.14 1.76
N ALA A 10 -4.46 1.15 2.64
CA ALA A 10 -5.13 -0.10 2.32
C ALA A 10 -6.18 -0.50 3.37
N GLY A 11 -6.76 0.47 4.06
CA GLY A 11 -7.76 0.23 5.09
C GLY A 11 -9.09 -0.24 4.52
N ARG A 12 -9.41 -1.54 4.69
CA ARG A 12 -10.73 -2.11 4.39
C ARG A 12 -11.68 -1.87 5.56
N LYS A 13 -12.85 -1.30 5.30
CA LYS A 13 -13.90 -1.12 6.32
C LYS A 13 -14.48 -2.48 6.72
N THR A 14 -14.52 -2.74 8.03
CA THR A 14 -15.23 -3.88 8.60
C THR A 14 -16.74 -3.58 8.74
N VAL A 15 -17.51 -4.59 9.07
CA VAL A 15 -18.95 -4.43 9.37
C VAL A 15 -19.20 -3.56 10.61
N THR A 16 -18.21 -3.41 11.49
CA THR A 16 -18.24 -2.54 12.66
C THR A 16 -17.79 -1.10 12.35
N GLY A 17 -17.38 -0.83 11.10
CA GLY A 17 -16.89 0.48 10.63
C GLY A 17 -15.41 0.74 10.88
N GLU A 18 -14.70 -0.18 11.52
CA GLU A 18 -13.25 -0.08 11.70
C GLU A 18 -12.53 -0.24 10.36
N SER A 19 -11.40 0.44 10.21
CA SER A 19 -10.51 0.29 9.05
C SER A 19 -9.36 -0.64 9.43
N ILE A 20 -9.25 -1.78 8.76
CA ILE A 20 -8.15 -2.73 8.96
C ILE A 20 -7.28 -2.79 7.70
N PRO A 21 -5.95 -2.85 7.84
CA PRO A 21 -5.06 -3.06 6.70
C PRO A 21 -5.43 -4.35 5.97
N TRP A 22 -5.50 -4.30 4.63
CA TRP A 22 -5.86 -5.46 3.83
C TRP A 22 -4.79 -5.77 2.79
N ALA A 23 -4.19 -6.94 2.89
CA ALA A 23 -3.03 -7.31 2.07
C ALA A 23 -3.37 -7.42 0.58
N TRP A 24 -4.58 -7.91 0.25
CA TRP A 24 -5.03 -8.11 -1.13
C TRP A 24 -5.76 -6.89 -1.65
N THR A 25 -5.11 -5.71 -1.53
CA THR A 25 -5.62 -4.42 -2.01
C THR A 25 -4.85 -4.00 -3.24
N LEU A 26 -5.56 -3.55 -4.25
CA LEU A 26 -4.99 -2.90 -5.44
C LEU A 26 -5.70 -1.56 -5.65
N ASN A 27 -4.98 -0.58 -6.16
CA ASN A 27 -5.60 0.62 -6.74
C ASN A 27 -5.28 0.62 -8.23
N ASP A 28 -6.32 0.45 -9.03
CA ASP A 28 -6.25 0.36 -10.48
C ASP A 28 -6.93 1.58 -11.09
N ALA A 29 -6.14 2.48 -11.67
CA ALA A 29 -6.61 3.73 -12.28
C ALA A 29 -7.48 4.59 -11.33
N GLY A 30 -7.08 4.73 -10.07
CA GLY A 30 -7.80 5.50 -9.04
C GLY A 30 -8.96 4.75 -8.38
N LYS A 31 -9.19 3.49 -8.77
CA LYS A 31 -10.21 2.64 -8.18
C LYS A 31 -9.59 1.66 -7.20
N GLY A 32 -9.89 1.82 -5.90
CA GLY A 32 -9.50 0.87 -4.86
C GLY A 32 -10.29 -0.44 -4.97
N LEU A 33 -9.57 -1.55 -4.97
CA LEU A 33 -10.11 -2.91 -5.08
C LEU A 33 -9.61 -3.75 -3.92
N PHE A 34 -10.54 -4.43 -3.24
CA PHE A 34 -10.24 -5.34 -2.14
C PHE A 34 -10.63 -6.77 -2.53
N PHE A 35 -9.66 -7.64 -2.59
CA PHE A 35 -9.87 -9.03 -2.99
C PHE A 35 -9.91 -9.95 -1.77
N ASP A 36 -10.71 -10.99 -1.83
CA ASP A 36 -10.83 -11.94 -0.71
C ASP A 36 -9.69 -12.97 -0.70
N SER A 37 -8.91 -13.09 -1.79
CA SER A 37 -7.75 -13.96 -1.85
C SER A 37 -6.59 -13.35 -2.62
N ARG A 38 -5.39 -13.85 -2.33
CA ARG A 38 -4.16 -13.51 -3.05
C ARG A 38 -4.24 -13.83 -4.52
N GLU A 39 -4.82 -14.99 -4.86
CA GLU A 39 -4.97 -15.48 -6.22
C GLU A 39 -5.90 -14.57 -7.04
N ALA A 40 -6.98 -14.07 -6.42
CA ALA A 40 -7.89 -13.14 -7.09
C ALA A 40 -7.21 -11.79 -7.35
N ALA A 41 -6.49 -11.24 -6.37
CA ALA A 41 -5.71 -10.03 -6.53
C ALA A 41 -4.63 -10.20 -7.61
N MET A 42 -3.91 -11.34 -7.59
CA MET A 42 -2.84 -11.62 -8.54
C MET A 42 -3.35 -11.68 -9.99
N ARG A 43 -4.47 -12.39 -10.23
CA ARG A 43 -5.09 -12.43 -11.57
C ARG A 43 -5.47 -11.04 -12.09
N HIS A 44 -6.01 -10.19 -11.23
CA HIS A 44 -6.34 -8.81 -11.62
C HIS A 44 -5.08 -8.01 -11.92
N LEU A 45 -4.08 -8.08 -11.06
CA LEU A 45 -2.81 -7.37 -11.20
C LEU A 45 -2.10 -7.75 -12.51
N GLU A 46 -1.95 -9.05 -12.79
CA GLU A 46 -1.36 -9.56 -14.03
C GLU A 46 -2.09 -9.04 -15.27
N ALA A 47 -3.42 -9.04 -15.24
CA ALA A 47 -4.22 -8.53 -16.35
C ALA A 47 -4.04 -7.01 -16.54
N ALA A 48 -4.07 -6.24 -15.46
CA ALA A 48 -3.98 -4.78 -15.49
C ALA A 48 -2.63 -4.29 -16.03
N VAL A 49 -1.51 -4.88 -15.62
CA VAL A 49 -0.17 -4.45 -16.04
C VAL A 49 0.18 -4.81 -17.48
N THR A 50 -0.67 -5.57 -18.19
CA THR A 50 -0.46 -5.88 -19.62
C THR A 50 -0.65 -4.66 -20.52
N ALA A 51 -1.43 -3.68 -20.10
CA ALA A 51 -1.67 -2.47 -20.87
C ALA A 51 -0.45 -1.53 -20.82
N PRO A 52 0.10 -1.11 -21.97
CA PRO A 52 1.27 -0.24 -21.98
C PRO A 52 1.05 1.08 -21.20
N GLY A 53 1.96 1.38 -20.27
CA GLY A 53 1.91 2.59 -19.48
C GLY A 53 0.88 2.56 -18.35
N HIS A 54 0.13 1.50 -18.18
CA HIS A 54 -0.78 1.32 -17.06
C HIS A 54 0.01 1.03 -15.77
N SER A 55 -0.45 1.58 -14.67
CA SER A 55 0.16 1.36 -13.36
C SER A 55 -0.89 1.03 -12.32
N VAL A 56 -0.50 0.18 -11.37
CA VAL A 56 -1.35 -0.28 -10.27
C VAL A 56 -0.59 -0.07 -8.97
N ASP A 57 -1.26 0.44 -7.95
CA ASP A 57 -0.71 0.44 -6.59
C ASP A 57 -1.06 -0.88 -5.92
N VAL A 58 -0.06 -1.52 -5.32
CA VAL A 58 -0.13 -2.93 -4.93
C VAL A 58 0.05 -3.10 -3.43
N GLY A 59 -0.83 -3.91 -2.85
CA GLY A 59 -0.67 -4.44 -1.50
C GLY A 59 -1.04 -3.45 -0.38
N CYS A 60 -0.70 -3.82 0.84
CA CYS A 60 -1.05 -3.03 2.02
C CYS A 60 -0.31 -1.69 2.12
N MET A 61 0.78 -1.52 1.38
CA MET A 61 1.56 -0.29 1.34
C MET A 61 1.35 0.51 0.05
N GLN A 62 0.46 0.04 -0.85
CA GLN A 62 0.11 0.68 -2.12
C GLN A 62 1.34 1.09 -2.96
N VAL A 63 2.27 0.15 -3.11
CA VAL A 63 3.50 0.36 -3.88
C VAL A 63 3.18 0.33 -5.38
N ASN A 64 3.57 1.38 -6.12
CA ASN A 64 3.19 1.54 -7.53
C ASN A 64 4.06 0.72 -8.48
N THR A 65 3.44 -0.08 -9.37
CA THR A 65 4.14 -0.96 -10.32
C THR A 65 5.05 -0.21 -11.29
N LYS A 66 4.67 0.99 -11.72
CA LYS A 66 5.43 1.76 -12.70
C LYS A 66 6.76 2.27 -12.14
N TRP A 67 6.77 2.65 -10.87
CA TRP A 67 7.89 3.36 -10.26
C TRP A 67 8.77 2.49 -9.37
N HIS A 68 8.22 1.38 -8.87
CA HIS A 68 8.86 0.59 -7.83
C HIS A 68 9.04 -0.91 -8.20
N MET A 69 8.59 -1.32 -9.40
CA MET A 69 8.68 -2.73 -9.81
C MET A 69 10.10 -3.28 -9.79
N GLU A 70 11.11 -2.44 -10.06
CA GLU A 70 12.51 -2.84 -10.04
C GLU A 70 13.04 -3.24 -8.63
N GLY A 71 12.31 -2.89 -7.57
CA GLY A 71 12.62 -3.30 -6.19
C GLY A 71 12.15 -4.72 -5.85
N PHE A 72 11.47 -5.40 -6.78
CA PHE A 72 10.94 -6.75 -6.60
C PHE A 72 11.38 -7.66 -7.75
N HIS A 73 11.49 -8.96 -7.49
CA HIS A 73 11.83 -9.92 -8.55
C HIS A 73 10.67 -10.14 -9.53
N ASN A 74 9.43 -10.01 -9.06
CA ASN A 74 8.21 -10.23 -9.84
C ASN A 74 6.97 -9.64 -9.13
N LEU A 75 5.82 -9.62 -9.81
CA LEU A 75 4.55 -9.13 -9.26
C LEU A 75 4.07 -9.92 -8.04
N SER A 76 4.41 -11.20 -7.96
CA SER A 76 4.07 -12.06 -6.83
C SER A 76 4.77 -11.62 -5.55
N ASP A 77 6.04 -11.21 -5.66
CA ASP A 77 6.81 -10.67 -4.54
C ASP A 77 6.27 -9.28 -4.13
N MET A 78 5.90 -8.47 -5.12
CA MET A 78 5.30 -7.16 -4.85
C MET A 78 3.95 -7.24 -4.13
N LEU A 79 3.15 -8.29 -4.41
CA LEU A 79 1.88 -8.55 -3.73
C LEU A 79 2.08 -9.30 -2.39
N ASP A 80 3.24 -9.86 -2.11
CA ASP A 80 3.53 -10.51 -0.83
C ASP A 80 3.55 -9.46 0.29
N PRO A 81 2.73 -9.62 1.36
CA PRO A 81 2.60 -8.57 2.38
C PRO A 81 3.89 -8.24 3.11
N MET A 82 4.75 -9.23 3.33
CA MET A 82 6.03 -9.01 4.02
C MET A 82 7.00 -8.24 3.13
N GLN A 83 7.16 -8.68 1.88
CA GLN A 83 8.05 -8.01 0.92
C GLN A 83 7.54 -6.62 0.55
N ASN A 84 6.23 -6.44 0.41
CA ASN A 84 5.59 -5.15 0.17
C ASN A 84 5.87 -4.17 1.31
N ALA A 85 5.68 -4.61 2.57
CA ALA A 85 5.94 -3.78 3.75
C ALA A 85 7.44 -3.50 3.96
N ASP A 86 8.32 -4.47 3.70
CA ASP A 86 9.76 -4.32 3.85
C ASP A 86 10.32 -3.31 2.83
N TYR A 87 9.90 -3.43 1.57
CA TYR A 87 10.24 -2.46 0.53
C TYR A 87 9.79 -1.05 0.90
N ALA A 88 8.54 -0.90 1.32
CA ALA A 88 7.98 0.40 1.71
C ALA A 88 8.69 1.02 2.93
N ALA A 89 9.10 0.18 3.89
CA ALA A 89 9.90 0.63 5.02
C ALA A 89 11.28 1.16 4.58
N GLY A 90 11.96 0.45 3.68
CA GLY A 90 13.22 0.90 3.08
C GLY A 90 13.05 2.22 2.34
N PHE A 91 12.02 2.33 1.48
CA PHE A 91 11.72 3.56 0.75
C PHE A 91 11.43 4.75 1.69
N LEU A 92 10.68 4.53 2.78
CA LEU A 92 10.41 5.56 3.77
C LEU A 92 11.68 6.01 4.52
N LEU A 93 12.61 5.10 4.77
CA LEU A 93 13.92 5.41 5.34
C LEU A 93 14.78 6.26 4.38
N ASP A 94 14.79 5.93 3.09
CA ASP A 94 15.49 6.69 2.06
C ASP A 94 14.93 8.12 1.97
N LEU A 95 13.61 8.27 2.01
CA LEU A 95 12.96 9.58 2.07
C LEU A 95 13.34 10.36 3.32
N HIS A 96 13.38 9.70 4.49
CA HIS A 96 13.83 10.34 5.72
C HIS A 96 15.29 10.78 5.65
N GLU A 97 16.16 9.98 5.05
CA GLU A 97 17.56 10.35 4.86
C GLU A 97 17.70 11.56 3.92
N ALA A 98 16.94 11.59 2.85
CA ALA A 98 16.96 12.69 1.88
C ALA A 98 16.44 14.01 2.46
N HIS A 99 15.33 13.95 3.21
CA HIS A 99 14.64 15.16 3.72
C HIS A 99 15.01 15.52 5.17
N ARG A 100 15.69 14.63 5.89
CA ARG A 100 16.07 14.80 7.31
C ARG A 100 14.89 15.08 8.25
N SER A 101 13.70 14.62 7.87
CA SER A 101 12.44 14.85 8.57
C SER A 101 11.48 13.70 8.30
N TRP A 102 10.93 13.08 9.35
CA TRP A 102 9.88 12.07 9.24
C TRP A 102 8.58 12.67 8.68
N ASP A 103 8.30 13.91 9.03
CA ASP A 103 7.16 14.65 8.52
C ASP A 103 7.21 14.79 7.00
N ASP A 104 8.36 15.20 6.47
CA ASP A 104 8.57 15.33 5.03
C ASP A 104 8.69 13.95 4.35
N ALA A 105 9.28 12.97 5.00
CA ALA A 105 9.32 11.60 4.47
C ALA A 105 7.90 11.04 4.24
N VAL A 106 6.99 11.23 5.20
CA VAL A 106 5.59 10.79 5.07
C VAL A 106 4.87 11.55 3.96
N LYS A 107 5.07 12.86 3.85
CA LYS A 107 4.50 13.65 2.75
C LYS A 107 4.96 13.12 1.39
N HIS A 108 6.25 12.90 1.24
CA HIS A 108 6.84 12.43 -0.02
C HIS A 108 6.60 10.94 -0.30
N TYR A 109 6.18 10.17 0.70
CA TYR A 109 5.79 8.79 0.49
C TYR A 109 4.55 8.67 -0.41
N HIS A 110 3.56 9.55 -0.21
CA HIS A 110 2.32 9.56 -1.00
C HIS A 110 2.49 10.26 -2.35
N SER A 111 3.16 11.39 -2.37
CA SER A 111 3.30 12.20 -3.58
C SER A 111 4.41 13.21 -3.43
N SER A 112 5.12 13.49 -4.52
CA SER A 112 6.01 14.65 -4.61
C SER A 112 5.25 15.97 -4.84
N GLU A 113 3.93 15.93 -5.13
CA GLU A 113 3.12 17.12 -5.35
C GLU A 113 2.62 17.72 -4.02
N PRO A 114 2.97 18.99 -3.69
CA PRO A 114 2.65 19.59 -2.39
C PRO A 114 1.16 19.64 -2.03
N GLU A 115 0.28 19.78 -3.03
CA GLU A 115 -1.17 19.89 -2.79
C GLU A 115 -1.80 18.56 -2.40
N LYS A 116 -1.26 17.45 -2.90
CA LYS A 116 -1.76 16.09 -2.65
C LYS A 116 -1.21 15.51 -1.36
N ASN A 117 0.05 15.79 -1.03
CA ASN A 117 0.72 15.20 0.13
C ASN A 117 0.20 15.71 1.49
N VAL A 118 -0.41 16.91 1.55
CA VAL A 118 -0.88 17.50 2.82
C VAL A 118 -2.07 16.75 3.41
N ALA A 119 -3.04 16.35 2.58
CA ALA A 119 -4.25 15.65 3.06
C ALA A 119 -3.91 14.25 3.60
N ASP A 120 -3.08 13.51 2.86
CA ASP A 120 -2.67 12.15 3.24
C ASP A 120 -1.76 12.17 4.47
N HIS A 121 -0.83 13.10 4.53
CA HIS A 121 -0.01 13.34 5.70
C HIS A 121 -0.86 13.58 6.97
N GLY A 122 -1.87 14.44 6.89
CA GLY A 122 -2.79 14.69 8.02
C GLY A 122 -3.53 13.43 8.48
N ARG A 123 -3.94 12.57 7.55
CA ARG A 123 -4.58 11.28 7.86
C ARG A 123 -3.63 10.32 8.56
N VAL A 124 -2.39 10.22 8.07
CA VAL A 124 -1.36 9.35 8.67
C VAL A 124 -1.02 9.80 10.08
N LEU A 125 -0.87 11.10 10.33
CA LEU A 125 -0.59 11.63 11.67
C LEU A 125 -1.75 11.38 12.64
N ALA A 126 -2.99 11.61 12.22
CA ALA A 126 -4.17 11.33 13.05
C ALA A 126 -4.28 9.84 13.41
N GLU A 127 -3.90 8.95 12.48
CA GLU A 127 -3.86 7.51 12.73
C GLU A 127 -2.71 7.11 13.67
N LEU A 128 -1.56 7.77 13.55
CA LEU A 128 -0.43 7.59 14.45
C LEU A 128 -0.78 8.02 15.88
N GLU A 129 -1.45 9.15 16.05
CA GLU A 129 -1.91 9.63 17.36
C GLU A 129 -2.88 8.65 18.03
N ARG A 130 -3.85 8.09 17.27
CA ARG A 130 -4.76 7.05 17.77
C ARG A 130 -4.01 5.81 18.22
N PHE A 131 -3.05 5.35 17.43
CA PHE A 131 -2.23 4.20 17.77
C PHE A 131 -1.42 4.42 19.06
N LEU A 132 -0.82 5.61 19.23
CA LEU A 132 -0.05 5.98 20.42
C LEU A 132 -0.93 6.16 21.65
N ALA A 133 -2.18 6.59 21.48
CA ALA A 133 -3.16 6.71 22.56
C ALA A 133 -3.67 5.33 23.07
N GLY A 134 -3.36 4.25 22.36
CA GLY A 134 -3.83 2.90 22.71
C GLY A 134 -5.29 2.64 22.36
N ASP A 135 -5.90 3.50 21.55
CA ASP A 135 -7.30 3.36 21.09
C ASP A 135 -7.45 2.23 20.04
N ASP A 136 -6.32 1.64 19.67
CA ASP A 136 -6.25 0.50 18.74
C ASP A 136 -6.11 -0.81 19.52
N ALA A 137 -7.21 -1.50 19.71
CA ALA A 137 -7.15 -2.94 19.89
C ALA A 137 -6.60 -3.55 18.59
N VAL A 138 -5.28 -3.77 18.55
CA VAL A 138 -4.62 -4.50 17.46
C VAL A 138 -5.14 -5.93 17.51
N ALA A 139 -6.30 -6.16 16.90
CA ALA A 139 -6.65 -7.50 16.49
C ALA A 139 -5.57 -7.93 15.48
N PRO A 140 -4.92 -9.09 15.66
CA PRO A 140 -3.91 -9.55 14.72
C PRO A 140 -4.61 -9.83 13.38
N ALA A 141 -4.60 -8.84 12.49
CA ALA A 141 -5.20 -8.94 11.15
C ALA A 141 -4.55 -10.06 10.31
N ILE A 142 -3.41 -10.58 10.75
CA ILE A 142 -2.72 -11.73 10.14
C ILE A 142 -3.39 -13.06 10.50
N ALA A 143 -4.13 -13.14 11.62
CA ALA A 143 -4.80 -14.39 12.03
C ALA A 143 -6.17 -14.61 11.38
N ALA A 144 -6.68 -13.63 10.64
CA ALA A 144 -7.98 -13.68 9.97
C ALA A 144 -7.88 -13.84 8.45
N LEU A 145 -6.77 -14.36 7.93
CA LEU A 145 -6.75 -14.89 6.56
C LEU A 145 -7.61 -16.17 6.58
N PRO A 146 -8.79 -16.19 5.93
CA PRO A 146 -9.56 -17.42 5.86
C PRO A 146 -8.70 -18.49 5.18
N ALA A 147 -8.60 -19.65 5.84
CA ALA A 147 -8.06 -20.83 5.20
C ALA A 147 -8.80 -21.04 3.88
N THR A 148 -8.04 -21.23 2.82
CA THR A 148 -8.45 -21.43 1.44
C THR A 148 -9.68 -22.31 1.29
N GLU A 149 -10.84 -21.70 1.03
CA GLU A 149 -11.92 -22.37 0.29
C GLU A 149 -12.04 -21.69 -1.09
N PRO A 150 -12.31 -22.45 -2.15
CA PRO A 150 -12.35 -21.89 -3.50
C PRO A 150 -13.56 -20.98 -3.66
N ALA A 151 -13.33 -19.68 -3.69
CA ALA A 151 -14.37 -18.67 -3.93
C ALA A 151 -14.70 -18.59 -5.41
N ASP A 152 -16.01 -18.40 -5.67
CA ASP A 152 -16.62 -18.14 -6.99
C ASP A 152 -15.92 -16.99 -7.73
N PRO A 153 -15.46 -17.16 -8.98
CA PRO A 153 -14.68 -16.17 -9.74
C PRO A 153 -15.44 -14.90 -10.13
N ALA A 154 -16.69 -14.72 -9.72
CA ALA A 154 -17.54 -13.60 -10.15
C ALA A 154 -17.80 -12.52 -9.07
N ALA A 155 -17.38 -12.71 -7.83
CA ALA A 155 -17.67 -11.77 -6.74
C ALA A 155 -16.50 -10.82 -6.44
N GLY A 156 -16.20 -9.93 -7.37
CA GLY A 156 -15.45 -8.72 -7.06
C GLY A 156 -16.35 -7.74 -6.32
N ASN A 157 -16.24 -7.64 -5.01
CA ASN A 157 -17.04 -6.70 -4.22
C ASN A 157 -16.39 -5.32 -4.28
N SER A 158 -16.77 -4.53 -5.28
CA SER A 158 -16.38 -3.13 -5.38
C SER A 158 -17.21 -2.30 -4.40
N LEU A 159 -16.64 -2.06 -3.21
CA LEU A 159 -17.14 -0.99 -2.37
C LEU A 159 -16.53 0.33 -2.89
N PRO A 160 -17.32 1.40 -3.05
CA PRO A 160 -16.75 2.68 -3.41
C PRO A 160 -15.85 3.15 -2.26
N MET A 161 -14.56 3.28 -2.54
CA MET A 161 -13.73 4.18 -1.73
C MET A 161 -14.36 5.56 -1.84
N GLN A 162 -14.53 6.24 -0.71
CA GLN A 162 -15.00 7.62 -0.72
C GLN A 162 -14.16 8.41 -1.71
N ASP A 163 -14.85 9.13 -2.56
CA ASP A 163 -14.41 9.92 -3.69
C ASP A 163 -13.46 11.06 -3.22
N ASP A 164 -12.27 10.70 -2.84
CA ASP A 164 -11.21 11.64 -2.57
C ASP A 164 -9.90 10.92 -2.86
N THR A 165 -9.42 11.09 -4.04
CA THR A 165 -8.01 10.98 -4.34
C THR A 165 -7.68 10.15 -5.57
N GLU A 166 -7.51 10.82 -6.61
CA GLU A 166 -6.56 10.52 -7.65
C GLU A 166 -5.18 10.35 -6.98
N LEU A 167 -4.80 9.11 -6.66
CA LEU A 167 -3.49 8.78 -6.14
C LEU A 167 -2.44 9.16 -7.18
N ALA A 168 -1.77 10.27 -6.92
CA ALA A 168 -0.77 10.78 -7.81
C ALA A 168 0.47 9.91 -7.81
N LEU A 169 0.92 9.62 -9.01
CA LEU A 169 2.21 9.07 -9.36
C LEU A 169 3.33 9.64 -8.48
N ILE A 170 3.97 8.79 -7.70
CA ILE A 170 5.24 9.10 -7.05
C ILE A 170 6.29 9.10 -8.15
N GLU A 171 6.64 10.28 -8.66
CA GLU A 171 7.81 10.44 -9.52
C GLU A 171 9.06 10.29 -8.64
N ARG A 172 9.95 9.37 -9.01
CA ARG A 172 11.21 9.13 -8.30
C ARG A 172 12.07 10.39 -8.24
N PRO A 173 12.53 10.81 -7.07
CA PRO A 173 13.79 11.53 -6.98
C PRO A 173 14.95 10.54 -7.06
N VAL A 174 15.87 10.77 -7.98
CA VAL A 174 17.25 10.26 -8.10
C VAL A 174 17.54 8.89 -7.45
N SER A 175 17.89 7.91 -8.29
CA SER A 175 18.38 6.58 -7.95
C SER A 175 19.41 6.57 -6.83
N VAL A 176 19.01 6.08 -5.67
CA VAL A 176 19.95 5.58 -4.67
C VAL A 176 19.98 4.06 -4.82
N PRO A 177 21.11 3.44 -5.08
CA PRO A 177 21.17 1.98 -5.23
C PRO A 177 20.84 1.32 -3.89
N HIS A 178 19.82 0.50 -3.90
CA HIS A 178 19.45 -0.33 -2.76
C HIS A 178 20.60 -1.30 -2.44
N PRO A 179 21.06 -1.45 -1.19
CA PRO A 179 22.10 -2.41 -0.86
C PRO A 179 21.58 -3.82 -1.11
N GLN A 180 22.26 -4.56 -1.98
CA GLN A 180 21.97 -5.97 -2.22
C GLN A 180 22.16 -6.76 -0.91
N PRO A 181 21.26 -7.70 -0.56
CA PRO A 181 21.51 -8.60 0.56
C PRO A 181 22.79 -9.39 0.28
N ALA A 182 23.68 -9.43 1.29
CA ALA A 182 24.91 -10.19 1.20
C ALA A 182 24.61 -11.66 0.94
N ALA A 183 25.14 -12.19 -0.17
CA ALA A 183 25.10 -13.61 -0.47
C ALA A 183 25.90 -14.36 0.62
N ASN A 184 25.25 -15.29 1.29
CA ASN A 184 25.85 -16.28 2.17
C ASN A 184 26.11 -17.56 1.38
#